data_6d593b0612c164f4cb0574a4e7c3e59f
#
_entry.id   6d593b0612c164f4cb0574a4e7c3e59f
#
_cell.length_a   1.000
_cell.length_b   1.000
_cell.length_c   1.000
_cell.angle_alpha   90.00
_cell.angle_beta   90.00
_cell.angle_gamma   90.00
#
_symmetry.space_group_name_H-M   'P 1'
#
loop_
_entity.id
_entity.type
_entity.pdbx_description
1 polymer ?
#
loop_
_entity_poly.entity_id
_entity_poly.type
_entity_poly.pdbx_seq_one_letter_code
_entity_poly.pdbx_strand_id
1 'polypeptide(L)'
;MLRGFGAFLLVAATAAVFGPASSVFGPAQAAEPARVVGAYYPGGSVDRYPVERIPADKVTHLFYAFAQIRDGRCVAGEAADAHFAALAKLKREHPRLRTLISIGGWSAGGFSDAALTAKSRKRLVASCLALFFQRHRGSFDGIDIDWEYPVYGGPPELPARPQDRSNMTALVREFRRALDALGRERKQTYLVTAALPAGRMQSAGAYDPARSFELDALGKLLDFINLMTYDMGTTFSPVASFNAPLRAVESDPLAPELRRWNNVEGAVDYYLQQGVPASKLVLGVPFYGRGYRVTSDAGDGLYQPYSGTFPAGDYRDIKRKLLGDPQWRQHWDPVAQTPWLFHPKERAFVSYEDPKSIAIRARFARERDLLGVFTWELTADDEQGSLLEAMAGE
;
A
#
# COMPACT_ATOMS: atom_id res chain seq x y z
N MET A 1 28.11 1.07 105.86
CA MET A 1 28.29 -0.35 105.58
C MET A 1 27.39 -0.70 104.40
N LEU A 2 27.95 -1.56 103.46
CA LEU A 2 27.27 -2.20 102.27
C LEU A 2 27.02 -1.29 101.07
N ARG A 3 27.84 -1.33 100.19
CA ARG A 3 28.13 -2.03 98.88
C ARG A 3 26.91 -2.20 97.99
N GLY A 4 26.81 -1.41 96.95
CA GLY A 4 25.89 -1.54 95.82
C GLY A 4 26.59 -1.85 94.53
N PHE A 5 26.12 -2.85 93.86
CA PHE A 5 26.64 -3.30 92.57
C PHE A 5 25.99 -2.49 91.43
N GLY A 6 26.82 -1.96 90.55
CA GLY A 6 26.41 -1.36 89.31
C GLY A 6 26.35 -2.39 88.18
N ALA A 7 25.28 -2.40 87.49
CA ALA A 7 25.12 -3.21 86.27
C ALA A 7 25.36 -2.32 85.05
N PHE A 8 26.39 -2.68 84.26
CA PHE A 8 26.63 -2.08 82.94
C PHE A 8 25.73 -2.72 81.89
N LEU A 9 24.87 -1.94 81.25
CA LEU A 9 24.17 -2.37 80.06
C LEU A 9 25.05 -2.09 78.83
N LEU A 10 25.44 -3.14 78.14
CA LEU A 10 26.11 -3.08 76.83
C LEU A 10 25.03 -2.91 75.76
N VAL A 11 24.98 -1.76 75.08
CA VAL A 11 24.14 -1.55 73.89
C VAL A 11 24.98 -1.96 72.69
N ALA A 12 24.60 -3.09 72.04
CA ALA A 12 25.17 -3.51 70.80
C ALA A 12 24.50 -2.77 69.64
N ALA A 13 25.27 -1.89 68.97
CA ALA A 13 24.84 -1.23 67.76
C ALA A 13 25.04 -2.20 66.53
N THR A 14 23.96 -2.70 65.97
CA THR A 14 23.98 -3.42 64.71
C THR A 14 23.98 -2.42 63.54
N ALA A 15 25.12 -2.29 62.87
CA ALA A 15 25.22 -1.53 61.62
C ALA A 15 24.64 -2.37 60.47
N ALA A 16 23.49 -1.90 59.94
CA ALA A 16 22.92 -2.46 58.71
C ALA A 16 23.71 -1.91 57.51
N VAL A 17 24.43 -2.83 56.84
CA VAL A 17 25.12 -2.51 55.59
C VAL A 17 24.09 -2.56 54.48
N PHE A 18 23.66 -1.40 53.98
CA PHE A 18 22.92 -1.26 52.75
C PHE A 18 23.92 -1.41 51.56
N GLY A 19 23.94 -2.56 50.91
CA GLY A 19 24.62 -2.73 49.62
C GLY A 19 23.85 -2.00 48.54
N PRO A 20 24.51 -1.44 47.50
CA PRO A 20 23.82 -0.81 46.39
C PRO A 20 22.99 -1.85 45.61
N ALA A 21 21.70 -1.63 45.51
CA ALA A 21 20.83 -2.40 44.62
C ALA A 21 21.24 -2.11 43.16
N SER A 22 22.00 -3.02 42.56
CA SER A 22 22.25 -2.99 41.11
C SER A 22 20.94 -3.29 40.39
N SER A 23 20.26 -2.23 39.91
CA SER A 23 19.18 -2.37 38.96
C SER A 23 19.78 -2.89 37.63
N VAL A 24 19.63 -4.18 37.39
CA VAL A 24 19.92 -4.79 36.09
C VAL A 24 18.83 -4.29 35.13
N PHE A 25 19.13 -3.17 34.46
CA PHE A 25 18.37 -2.82 33.24
C PHE A 25 18.67 -3.91 32.23
N GLY A 26 17.70 -4.79 31.98
CA GLY A 26 17.73 -5.67 30.81
C GLY A 26 17.84 -4.80 29.53
N PRO A 27 18.43 -5.32 28.45
CA PRO A 27 18.49 -4.58 27.20
C PRO A 27 17.09 -4.11 26.85
N ALA A 28 16.91 -2.79 26.65
CA ALA A 28 15.68 -2.22 26.16
C ALA A 28 15.34 -2.97 24.87
N GLN A 29 14.24 -3.72 24.88
CA GLN A 29 13.74 -4.41 23.70
C GLN A 29 13.50 -3.32 22.67
N ALA A 30 14.26 -3.31 21.58
CA ALA A 30 14.07 -2.35 20.51
C ALA A 30 12.59 -2.43 20.14
N ALA A 31 11.88 -1.31 20.22
CA ALA A 31 10.48 -1.26 19.82
C ALA A 31 10.41 -1.80 18.38
N GLU A 32 9.55 -2.80 18.15
CA GLU A 32 9.32 -3.29 16.80
C GLU A 32 8.96 -2.09 15.91
N PRO A 33 9.54 -1.99 14.70
CA PRO A 33 9.22 -0.91 13.80
C PRO A 33 7.70 -0.88 13.58
N ALA A 34 7.10 0.28 13.79
CA ALA A 34 5.67 0.44 13.66
C ALA A 34 5.24 -0.01 12.25
N ARG A 35 4.39 -1.04 12.17
CA ARG A 35 3.91 -1.61 10.90
C ARG A 35 3.08 -0.58 10.14
N VAL A 36 3.19 -0.60 8.82
CA VAL A 36 2.36 0.23 7.95
C VAL A 36 0.97 -0.42 7.82
N VAL A 37 -0.06 0.33 8.20
CA VAL A 37 -1.45 0.13 7.77
C VAL A 37 -1.77 1.30 6.87
N GLY A 38 -1.60 1.10 5.57
CA GLY A 38 -1.71 2.14 4.54
C GLY A 38 -3.09 2.16 3.88
N ALA A 39 -3.54 3.33 3.46
CA ALA A 39 -4.76 3.45 2.68
C ALA A 39 -4.65 4.55 1.62
N TYR A 40 -4.97 4.22 0.38
CA TYR A 40 -5.17 5.23 -0.66
C TYR A 40 -6.54 5.88 -0.48
N TYR A 41 -6.57 7.21 -0.60
CA TYR A 41 -7.77 8.02 -0.46
C TYR A 41 -7.93 8.92 -1.70
N PRO A 42 -8.80 8.56 -2.65
CA PRO A 42 -9.01 9.33 -3.86
C PRO A 42 -9.66 10.68 -3.59
N GLY A 43 -9.05 11.76 -4.07
CA GLY A 43 -9.59 13.11 -3.93
C GLY A 43 -10.98 13.30 -4.54
N GLY A 44 -11.32 12.53 -5.58
CA GLY A 44 -12.66 12.51 -6.17
C GLY A 44 -13.74 11.83 -5.29
N SER A 45 -13.34 11.19 -4.20
CA SER A 45 -14.29 10.55 -3.26
C SER A 45 -14.69 11.42 -2.08
N VAL A 46 -14.10 12.62 -1.93
CA VAL A 46 -14.28 13.48 -0.75
C VAL A 46 -15.75 13.84 -0.48
N ASP A 47 -16.54 14.12 -1.52
CA ASP A 47 -17.97 14.43 -1.36
C ASP A 47 -18.77 13.25 -0.80
N ARG A 48 -18.39 12.03 -1.17
CA ARG A 48 -19.04 10.79 -0.73
C ARG A 48 -18.48 10.30 0.60
N TYR A 49 -17.21 10.52 0.85
CA TYR A 49 -16.47 10.09 2.03
C TYR A 49 -15.55 11.24 2.51
N PRO A 50 -16.08 12.19 3.30
CA PRO A 50 -15.31 13.33 3.79
C PRO A 50 -14.07 12.92 4.61
N VAL A 51 -13.04 13.79 4.61
CA VAL A 51 -11.77 13.57 5.31
C VAL A 51 -11.98 13.24 6.80
N GLU A 52 -12.99 13.84 7.42
CA GLU A 52 -13.35 13.65 8.83
C GLU A 52 -13.85 12.23 9.14
N ARG A 53 -14.25 11.46 8.12
CA ARG A 53 -14.66 10.06 8.27
C ARG A 53 -13.50 9.08 8.22
N ILE A 54 -12.29 9.53 7.87
CA ILE A 54 -11.11 8.66 7.81
C ILE A 54 -10.82 8.11 9.20
N PRO A 55 -10.75 6.77 9.38
CA PRO A 55 -10.50 6.14 10.68
C PRO A 55 -9.00 6.22 11.03
N ALA A 56 -8.54 7.44 11.35
CA ALA A 56 -7.14 7.80 11.54
C ALA A 56 -6.44 7.06 12.71
N ASP A 57 -7.21 6.43 13.60
CA ASP A 57 -6.68 5.57 14.66
C ASP A 57 -6.30 4.16 14.15
N LYS A 58 -6.87 3.73 13.01
CA LYS A 58 -6.61 2.43 12.39
C LYS A 58 -5.61 2.50 11.24
N VAL A 59 -5.45 3.68 10.62
CA VAL A 59 -4.56 3.92 9.48
C VAL A 59 -3.30 4.65 9.96
N THR A 60 -2.13 4.12 9.63
CA THR A 60 -0.84 4.76 9.95
C THR A 60 -0.34 5.66 8.83
N HIS A 61 -0.65 5.31 7.56
CA HIS A 61 -0.23 6.04 6.37
C HIS A 61 -1.42 6.23 5.42
N LEU A 62 -1.70 7.48 5.07
CA LEU A 62 -2.73 7.86 4.12
C LEU A 62 -2.10 8.42 2.85
N PHE A 63 -2.42 7.85 1.71
CA PHE A 63 -1.94 8.30 0.40
C PHE A 63 -3.08 9.04 -0.29
N TYR A 64 -3.00 10.38 -0.36
CA TYR A 64 -3.98 11.17 -1.11
C TYR A 64 -3.78 10.99 -2.62
N ALA A 65 -4.73 10.40 -3.30
CA ALA A 65 -4.67 10.07 -4.72
C ALA A 65 -5.62 10.98 -5.53
N PHE A 66 -5.21 11.74 -6.50
CA PHE A 66 -3.85 11.90 -6.97
C PHE A 66 -3.53 13.36 -7.31
N ALA A 67 -2.28 13.73 -7.16
CA ALA A 67 -1.74 14.86 -7.89
C ALA A 67 -1.35 14.42 -9.31
N GLN A 68 -1.34 15.36 -10.24
CA GLN A 68 -1.03 15.12 -11.65
C GLN A 68 0.20 15.91 -12.10
N ILE A 69 0.77 15.54 -13.25
CA ILE A 69 1.85 16.29 -13.91
C ILE A 69 1.28 16.97 -15.15
N ARG A 70 1.33 18.30 -15.17
CA ARG A 70 1.00 19.10 -16.36
C ARG A 70 2.16 20.04 -16.68
N ASP A 71 2.60 20.07 -17.93
CA ASP A 71 3.72 20.89 -18.40
C ASP A 71 4.98 20.73 -17.52
N GLY A 72 5.26 19.50 -17.07
CA GLY A 72 6.39 19.16 -16.21
C GLY A 72 6.35 19.79 -14.83
N ARG A 73 5.16 20.05 -14.28
CA ARG A 73 4.90 20.57 -12.93
C ARG A 73 3.82 19.76 -12.23
N CYS A 74 3.92 19.67 -10.92
CA CYS A 74 2.84 19.13 -10.09
C CYS A 74 1.63 20.07 -10.10
N VAL A 75 0.45 19.46 -10.27
CA VAL A 75 -0.85 20.13 -10.11
C VAL A 75 -1.76 19.29 -9.25
N ALA A 76 -2.69 19.93 -8.55
CA ALA A 76 -3.75 19.29 -7.79
C ALA A 76 -5.12 19.64 -8.39
N GLY A 77 -6.16 18.88 -8.06
CA GLY A 77 -7.53 19.15 -8.49
C GLY A 77 -8.06 20.47 -7.94
N GLU A 78 -9.14 20.99 -8.50
CA GLU A 78 -9.74 22.29 -8.13
C GLU A 78 -10.16 22.37 -6.64
N ALA A 79 -10.71 21.30 -6.08
CA ALA A 79 -11.10 21.24 -4.66
C ALA A 79 -9.96 20.90 -3.70
N ALA A 80 -8.73 20.69 -4.18
CA ALA A 80 -7.63 20.18 -3.38
C ALA A 80 -7.23 21.08 -2.19
N ASP A 81 -7.37 22.40 -2.31
CA ASP A 81 -7.04 23.34 -1.23
C ASP A 81 -7.88 23.04 0.04
N ALA A 82 -9.18 22.80 -0.12
CA ALA A 82 -10.07 22.42 0.99
C ALA A 82 -9.73 21.05 1.57
N HIS A 83 -9.47 20.05 0.70
CA HIS A 83 -9.09 18.71 1.12
C HIS A 83 -7.77 18.72 1.91
N PHE A 84 -6.79 19.46 1.44
CA PHE A 84 -5.47 19.56 2.11
C PHE A 84 -5.55 20.29 3.45
N ALA A 85 -6.43 21.29 3.56
CA ALA A 85 -6.71 21.95 4.84
C ALA A 85 -7.37 20.98 5.85
N ALA A 86 -8.34 20.17 5.39
CA ALA A 86 -8.97 19.12 6.19
C ALA A 86 -7.97 18.05 6.64
N LEU A 87 -7.08 17.59 5.74
CA LEU A 87 -6.00 16.65 6.09
C LEU A 87 -5.04 17.24 7.11
N ALA A 88 -4.66 18.51 6.98
CA ALA A 88 -3.80 19.18 7.96
C ALA A 88 -4.47 19.29 9.34
N LYS A 89 -5.81 19.43 9.38
CA LYS A 89 -6.59 19.39 10.64
C LYS A 89 -6.57 17.97 11.20
N LEU A 90 -6.92 16.94 10.43
CA LEU A 90 -6.92 15.55 10.84
C LEU A 90 -5.57 15.11 11.43
N LYS A 91 -4.47 15.51 10.81
CA LYS A 91 -3.11 15.22 11.32
C LYS A 91 -2.80 15.87 12.67
N ARG A 92 -3.32 17.07 12.95
CA ARG A 92 -3.15 17.69 14.26
C ARG A 92 -3.90 16.94 15.35
N GLU A 93 -5.05 16.39 15.01
CA GLU A 93 -5.88 15.56 15.91
C GLU A 93 -5.29 14.16 16.08
N HIS A 94 -4.61 13.63 15.03
CA HIS A 94 -3.97 12.31 15.01
C HIS A 94 -2.47 12.42 14.65
N PRO A 95 -1.58 12.82 15.56
CA PRO A 95 -0.18 13.11 15.27
C PRO A 95 0.65 11.92 14.79
N ARG A 96 0.17 10.69 14.98
CA ARG A 96 0.82 9.47 14.47
C ARG A 96 0.51 9.19 13.02
N LEU A 97 -0.58 9.73 12.48
CA LEU A 97 -0.95 9.57 11.07
C LEU A 97 0.07 10.28 10.17
N ARG A 98 0.63 9.54 9.23
CA ARG A 98 1.44 10.06 8.14
C ARG A 98 0.59 10.22 6.88
N THR A 99 0.66 11.36 6.25
CA THR A 99 -0.05 11.61 4.99
C THR A 99 0.94 11.88 3.88
N LEU A 100 0.78 11.19 2.75
CA LEU A 100 1.60 11.37 1.57
C LEU A 100 0.72 11.83 0.40
N ILE A 101 1.27 12.71 -0.44
CA ILE A 101 0.64 13.02 -1.72
C ILE A 101 1.12 12.00 -2.76
N SER A 102 0.21 11.23 -3.31
CA SER A 102 0.50 10.32 -4.42
C SER A 102 0.38 11.07 -5.74
N ILE A 103 1.41 10.95 -6.58
CA ILE A 103 1.50 11.59 -7.89
C ILE A 103 1.38 10.50 -8.94
N GLY A 104 0.39 10.59 -9.81
CA GLY A 104 0.23 9.62 -10.89
C GLY A 104 -1.11 8.91 -10.90
N GLY A 105 -1.05 7.58 -10.84
CA GLY A 105 -2.16 6.64 -11.00
C GLY A 105 -2.35 6.20 -12.46
N TRP A 106 -3.21 5.20 -12.67
CA TRP A 106 -3.52 4.67 -13.98
C TRP A 106 -4.01 5.80 -14.93
N SER A 107 -3.50 5.83 -16.15
CA SER A 107 -3.76 6.88 -17.15
C SER A 107 -3.16 8.26 -16.85
N ALA A 108 -2.33 8.41 -15.81
CA ALA A 108 -1.63 9.68 -15.54
C ALA A 108 -0.41 9.86 -16.44
N GLY A 109 -0.45 10.88 -17.28
CA GLY A 109 0.65 11.25 -18.18
C GLY A 109 1.69 12.17 -17.54
N GLY A 110 2.70 12.54 -18.36
CA GLY A 110 3.69 13.56 -18.02
C GLY A 110 4.97 13.07 -17.35
N PHE A 111 5.01 11.86 -16.82
CA PHE A 111 6.20 11.31 -16.16
C PHE A 111 7.40 11.16 -17.08
N SER A 112 7.22 10.53 -18.24
CA SER A 112 8.31 10.23 -19.17
C SER A 112 9.04 11.51 -19.64
N ASP A 113 8.31 12.60 -19.86
CA ASP A 113 8.89 13.91 -20.22
C ASP A 113 9.49 14.62 -19.00
N ALA A 114 8.80 14.60 -17.87
CA ALA A 114 9.27 15.26 -16.66
C ALA A 114 10.51 14.57 -16.04
N ALA A 115 10.66 13.26 -16.23
CA ALA A 115 11.80 12.49 -15.74
C ALA A 115 13.00 12.46 -16.68
N LEU A 116 12.85 12.90 -17.94
CA LEU A 116 13.81 12.69 -19.03
C LEU A 116 15.19 13.31 -18.76
N THR A 117 15.26 14.53 -18.28
CA THR A 117 16.51 15.27 -18.07
C THR A 117 16.66 15.73 -16.62
N ALA A 118 17.90 15.99 -16.18
CA ALA A 118 18.15 16.58 -14.87
C ALA A 118 17.41 17.93 -14.68
N LYS A 119 17.29 18.73 -15.74
CA LYS A 119 16.57 20.02 -15.72
C LYS A 119 15.06 19.81 -15.52
N SER A 120 14.45 18.86 -16.26
CA SER A 120 13.02 18.58 -16.15
C SER A 120 12.68 17.95 -14.80
N ARG A 121 13.48 17.01 -14.28
CA ARG A 121 13.32 16.44 -12.93
C ARG A 121 13.36 17.51 -11.84
N LYS A 122 14.36 18.40 -11.87
CA LYS A 122 14.47 19.52 -10.91
C LYS A 122 13.25 20.45 -10.97
N ARG A 123 12.74 20.73 -12.18
CA ARG A 123 11.54 21.56 -12.38
C ARG A 123 10.30 20.89 -11.76
N LEU A 124 10.09 19.59 -12.00
CA LEU A 124 8.98 18.83 -11.42
C LEU A 124 9.08 18.84 -9.90
N VAL A 125 10.21 18.39 -9.34
CA VAL A 125 10.43 18.30 -7.89
C VAL A 125 10.25 19.66 -7.21
N ALA A 126 10.84 20.74 -7.74
CA ALA A 126 10.67 22.07 -7.18
C ALA A 126 9.21 22.52 -7.16
N SER A 127 8.45 22.21 -8.22
CA SER A 127 7.01 22.56 -8.27
C SER A 127 6.18 21.77 -7.27
N CYS A 128 6.49 20.48 -7.07
CA CYS A 128 5.81 19.65 -6.06
C CYS A 128 6.12 20.16 -4.64
N LEU A 129 7.39 20.51 -4.35
CA LEU A 129 7.74 21.06 -3.04
C LEU A 129 7.04 22.40 -2.78
N ALA A 130 7.01 23.29 -3.77
CA ALA A 130 6.32 24.58 -3.64
C ALA A 130 4.82 24.38 -3.37
N LEU A 131 4.16 23.46 -4.11
CA LEU A 131 2.73 23.22 -3.96
C LEU A 131 2.41 22.52 -2.64
N PHE A 132 3.01 21.36 -2.36
CA PHE A 132 2.56 20.51 -1.27
C PHE A 132 3.23 20.81 0.08
N PHE A 133 4.46 21.31 0.09
CA PHE A 133 5.20 21.53 1.34
C PHE A 133 5.40 22.99 1.71
N GLN A 134 5.24 23.93 0.78
CA GLN A 134 5.28 25.37 1.09
C GLN A 134 3.86 25.94 1.18
N ARG A 135 3.08 25.89 0.09
CA ARG A 135 1.71 26.43 0.05
C ARG A 135 0.78 25.67 1.00
N HIS A 136 0.80 24.32 1.00
CA HIS A 136 -0.01 23.45 1.85
C HIS A 136 0.79 22.84 3.00
N ARG A 137 1.56 23.68 3.67
CA ARG A 137 2.41 23.26 4.79
C ARG A 137 1.59 22.56 5.89
N GLY A 138 2.05 21.38 6.31
CA GLY A 138 1.42 20.59 7.36
C GLY A 138 0.41 19.56 6.85
N SER A 139 0.05 19.59 5.56
CA SER A 139 -0.85 18.58 4.97
C SER A 139 -0.16 17.26 4.68
N PHE A 140 1.13 17.27 4.32
CA PHE A 140 1.84 16.07 3.88
C PHE A 140 3.17 15.85 4.60
N ASP A 141 3.50 14.57 4.83
CA ASP A 141 4.75 14.08 5.41
C ASP A 141 5.65 13.43 4.36
N GLY A 142 5.22 13.38 3.11
CA GLY A 142 6.00 12.74 2.04
C GLY A 142 5.32 12.78 0.68
N ILE A 143 6.00 12.17 -0.27
CA ILE A 143 5.53 11.96 -1.64
C ILE A 143 5.51 10.46 -1.91
N ASP A 144 4.47 10.02 -2.57
CA ASP A 144 4.33 8.70 -3.18
C ASP A 144 4.34 8.86 -4.70
N ILE A 145 5.03 7.97 -5.42
CA ILE A 145 5.13 8.02 -6.88
C ILE A 145 4.42 6.80 -7.45
N ASP A 146 3.38 7.05 -8.22
CA ASP A 146 2.57 6.03 -8.87
C ASP A 146 2.64 6.19 -10.39
N TRP A 147 3.78 5.78 -10.97
CA TRP A 147 4.01 5.81 -12.42
C TRP A 147 3.68 4.47 -13.05
N GLU A 148 2.56 4.40 -13.76
CA GLU A 148 2.01 3.17 -14.35
C GLU A 148 2.04 3.18 -15.90
N TYR A 149 3.10 2.75 -16.61
CA TYR A 149 4.38 2.32 -16.08
C TYR A 149 5.53 2.92 -16.89
N PRO A 150 6.75 3.02 -16.36
CA PRO A 150 7.92 3.31 -17.17
C PRO A 150 8.15 2.21 -18.21
N VAL A 151 8.67 2.55 -19.37
CA VAL A 151 9.09 1.67 -20.47
C VAL A 151 7.94 1.01 -21.22
N TYR A 152 7.05 0.25 -20.59
CA TYR A 152 5.93 -0.45 -21.23
C TYR A 152 4.92 -0.94 -20.17
N GLY A 153 3.75 -1.40 -20.64
CA GLY A 153 2.72 -2.00 -19.78
C GLY A 153 1.65 -1.02 -19.27
N GLY A 154 1.90 0.27 -19.33
CA GLY A 154 0.90 1.30 -19.06
C GLY A 154 -0.07 1.52 -20.24
N PRO A 155 -0.98 2.51 -20.15
CA PRO A 155 -1.88 2.88 -21.24
C PRO A 155 -1.09 3.20 -22.51
N PRO A 156 -1.49 2.62 -23.66
CA PRO A 156 -0.70 2.70 -24.91
C PRO A 156 -0.63 4.13 -25.50
N GLU A 157 -1.54 5.01 -25.12
CA GLU A 157 -1.57 6.42 -25.52
C GLU A 157 -0.55 7.31 -24.77
N LEU A 158 0.03 6.81 -23.67
CA LEU A 158 0.99 7.57 -22.88
C LEU A 158 2.41 7.37 -23.38
N PRO A 159 3.24 8.44 -23.42
CA PRO A 159 4.65 8.34 -23.77
C PRO A 159 5.39 7.40 -22.83
N ALA A 160 6.12 6.45 -23.40
CA ALA A 160 7.03 5.54 -22.71
C ALA A 160 8.33 5.40 -23.48
N ARG A 161 9.47 5.38 -22.79
CA ARG A 161 10.81 5.33 -23.37
C ARG A 161 11.65 4.25 -22.70
N PRO A 162 12.58 3.61 -23.42
CA PRO A 162 13.50 2.62 -22.82
C PRO A 162 14.30 3.21 -21.63
N GLN A 163 14.62 4.51 -21.68
CA GLN A 163 15.36 5.22 -20.61
C GLN A 163 14.51 5.45 -19.35
N ASP A 164 13.20 5.30 -19.41
CA ASP A 164 12.31 5.59 -18.26
C ASP A 164 12.59 4.69 -17.09
N ARG A 165 13.15 3.50 -17.31
CA ARG A 165 13.66 2.62 -16.24
C ARG A 165 14.66 3.33 -15.33
N SER A 166 15.69 3.93 -15.90
CA SER A 166 16.71 4.69 -15.15
C SER A 166 16.24 6.10 -14.78
N ASN A 167 15.34 6.70 -15.58
CA ASN A 167 14.74 8.00 -15.30
C ASN A 167 13.87 7.96 -14.05
N MET A 168 13.14 6.86 -13.80
CA MET A 168 12.39 6.67 -12.56
C MET A 168 13.32 6.71 -11.34
N THR A 169 14.41 5.95 -11.37
CA THR A 169 15.41 5.96 -10.29
C THR A 169 16.02 7.34 -10.08
N ALA A 170 16.32 8.05 -11.17
CA ALA A 170 16.86 9.40 -11.10
C ALA A 170 15.85 10.43 -10.55
N LEU A 171 14.55 10.25 -10.84
CA LEU A 171 13.48 11.09 -10.31
C LEU A 171 13.30 10.85 -8.79
N VAL A 172 13.26 9.60 -8.34
CA VAL A 172 13.22 9.24 -6.91
C VAL A 172 14.39 9.84 -6.16
N ARG A 173 15.61 9.75 -6.72
CA ARG A 173 16.82 10.34 -6.12
C ARG A 173 16.72 11.87 -6.01
N GLU A 174 16.13 12.54 -6.99
CA GLU A 174 15.94 14.00 -6.95
C GLU A 174 14.90 14.40 -5.87
N PHE A 175 13.79 13.65 -5.74
CA PHE A 175 12.82 13.83 -4.64
C PHE A 175 13.47 13.59 -3.27
N ARG A 176 14.20 12.48 -3.11
CA ARG A 176 14.89 12.16 -1.85
C ARG A 176 15.82 13.29 -1.43
N ARG A 177 16.69 13.73 -2.36
CA ARG A 177 17.64 14.83 -2.11
C ARG A 177 16.93 16.11 -1.67
N ALA A 178 15.85 16.48 -2.35
CA ALA A 178 15.11 17.72 -2.08
C ALA A 178 14.33 17.64 -0.75
N LEU A 179 13.68 16.51 -0.46
CA LEU A 179 12.95 16.31 0.79
C LEU A 179 13.87 16.15 1.99
N ASP A 180 15.06 15.56 1.85
CA ASP A 180 16.08 15.52 2.91
C ASP A 180 16.61 16.92 3.23
N ALA A 181 16.81 17.76 2.21
CA ALA A 181 17.22 19.15 2.43
C ALA A 181 16.13 19.94 3.20
N LEU A 182 14.87 19.82 2.78
CA LEU A 182 13.73 20.41 3.46
C LEU A 182 13.57 19.86 4.89
N GLY A 183 13.80 18.56 5.07
CA GLY A 183 13.72 17.89 6.37
C GLY A 183 14.77 18.41 7.36
N ARG A 184 16.01 18.64 6.91
CA ARG A 184 17.06 19.26 7.74
C ARG A 184 16.70 20.69 8.14
N GLU A 185 16.16 21.49 7.21
CA GLU A 185 15.70 22.84 7.49
C GLU A 185 14.60 22.87 8.55
N ARG A 186 13.63 21.95 8.45
CA ARG A 186 12.44 21.91 9.28
C ARG A 186 12.52 21.00 10.50
N LYS A 187 13.63 20.30 10.67
CA LYS A 187 13.84 19.28 11.71
C LYS A 187 12.74 18.18 11.69
N GLN A 188 12.40 17.73 10.51
CA GLN A 188 11.34 16.76 10.23
C GLN A 188 11.81 15.73 9.20
N THR A 189 11.36 14.48 9.32
CA THR A 189 11.58 13.44 8.29
C THR A 189 10.42 13.44 7.31
N TYR A 190 10.75 13.52 6.01
CA TYR A 190 9.80 13.38 4.91
C TYR A 190 10.04 12.05 4.20
N LEU A 191 8.94 11.36 3.86
CA LEU A 191 8.97 10.07 3.20
C LEU A 191 8.97 10.22 1.67
N VAL A 192 9.63 9.28 1.00
CA VAL A 192 9.51 9.05 -0.45
C VAL A 192 9.17 7.59 -0.66
N THR A 193 8.00 7.32 -1.19
CA THR A 193 7.49 5.98 -1.48
C THR A 193 7.12 5.84 -2.96
N ALA A 194 6.83 4.64 -3.40
CA ALA A 194 6.29 4.41 -4.73
C ALA A 194 5.34 3.21 -4.73
N ALA A 195 4.28 3.29 -5.55
CA ALA A 195 3.46 2.16 -5.90
C ALA A 195 4.08 1.43 -7.10
N LEU A 196 4.33 0.13 -6.97
CA LEU A 196 4.94 -0.70 -8.01
C LEU A 196 4.08 -1.93 -8.34
N PRO A 197 4.06 -2.38 -9.62
CA PRO A 197 3.18 -3.45 -10.09
C PRO A 197 3.61 -4.83 -9.59
N ALA A 198 2.62 -5.69 -9.35
CA ALA A 198 2.82 -7.10 -9.07
C ALA A 198 2.31 -8.00 -10.22
N GLY A 199 1.22 -7.61 -10.87
CA GLY A 199 0.60 -8.38 -11.97
C GLY A 199 1.52 -8.58 -13.18
N ARG A 200 1.40 -9.74 -13.81
CA ARG A 200 2.25 -10.17 -14.94
C ARG A 200 1.59 -10.04 -16.31
N MET A 201 0.32 -9.63 -16.33
CA MET A 201 -0.41 -9.33 -17.55
C MET A 201 -0.83 -7.85 -17.52
N GLN A 202 -0.29 -7.07 -18.45
CA GLN A 202 -0.56 -5.63 -18.58
C GLN A 202 -0.96 -5.30 -20.03
N SER A 203 -1.17 -4.03 -20.34
CA SER A 203 -1.68 -3.60 -21.64
C SER A 203 -0.88 -4.11 -22.85
N ALA A 204 0.42 -4.33 -22.68
CA ALA A 204 1.33 -4.89 -23.70
C ALA A 204 1.47 -6.43 -23.62
N GLY A 205 0.60 -7.14 -22.90
CA GLY A 205 0.66 -8.58 -22.67
C GLY A 205 1.56 -8.95 -21.48
N ALA A 206 2.43 -9.96 -21.66
CA ALA A 206 3.31 -10.43 -20.60
C ALA A 206 4.24 -9.31 -20.07
N TYR A 207 4.21 -9.08 -18.76
CA TYR A 207 4.89 -7.97 -18.11
C TYR A 207 5.92 -8.44 -17.08
N ASP A 208 7.07 -7.77 -17.07
CA ASP A 208 8.13 -7.97 -16.08
C ASP A 208 8.52 -6.63 -15.44
N PRO A 209 8.24 -6.42 -14.12
CA PRO A 209 8.60 -5.20 -13.41
C PRO A 209 10.08 -4.83 -13.51
N ALA A 210 11.01 -5.80 -13.51
CA ALA A 210 12.45 -5.52 -13.58
C ALA A 210 12.90 -4.92 -14.91
N ARG A 211 12.07 -5.03 -15.97
CA ARG A 211 12.32 -4.33 -17.24
C ARG A 211 11.91 -2.87 -17.20
N SER A 212 10.95 -2.52 -16.33
CA SER A 212 10.46 -1.14 -16.16
C SER A 212 11.12 -0.40 -15.01
N PHE A 213 11.62 -1.12 -14.00
CA PHE A 213 12.15 -0.53 -12.76
C PHE A 213 13.52 -1.10 -12.40
N GLU A 214 14.40 -0.28 -11.84
CA GLU A 214 15.67 -0.70 -11.21
C GLU A 214 15.37 -1.05 -9.74
N LEU A 215 14.78 -2.24 -9.50
CA LEU A 215 14.15 -2.62 -8.23
C LEU A 215 15.10 -2.56 -7.03
N ASP A 216 16.34 -3.08 -7.16
CA ASP A 216 17.36 -3.00 -6.10
C ASP A 216 17.70 -1.53 -5.76
N ALA A 217 17.88 -0.69 -6.76
CA ALA A 217 18.18 0.73 -6.55
C ALA A 217 17.01 1.48 -5.90
N LEU A 218 15.77 1.19 -6.31
CA LEU A 218 14.57 1.76 -5.72
C LEU A 218 14.39 1.30 -4.27
N GLY A 219 14.62 0.03 -3.96
CA GLY A 219 14.59 -0.51 -2.60
C GLY A 219 15.56 0.20 -1.64
N LYS A 220 16.69 0.71 -2.15
CA LYS A 220 17.67 1.48 -1.37
C LYS A 220 17.29 2.97 -1.20
N LEU A 221 16.59 3.55 -2.16
CA LEU A 221 16.27 4.99 -2.20
C LEU A 221 14.94 5.32 -1.54
N LEU A 222 13.95 4.44 -1.67
CA LEU A 222 12.61 4.62 -1.12
C LEU A 222 12.58 4.26 0.37
N ASP A 223 11.70 4.93 1.12
CA ASP A 223 11.41 4.52 2.49
C ASP A 223 10.71 3.17 2.50
N PHE A 224 9.75 2.98 1.59
CA PHE A 224 9.11 1.69 1.29
C PHE A 224 8.43 1.70 -0.08
N ILE A 225 8.03 0.51 -0.52
CA ILE A 225 7.34 0.24 -1.78
C ILE A 225 5.95 -0.29 -1.47
N ASN A 226 4.91 0.39 -1.95
CA ASN A 226 3.55 -0.12 -2.01
C ASN A 226 3.46 -1.11 -3.17
N LEU A 227 3.55 -2.40 -2.88
CA LEU A 227 3.48 -3.45 -3.90
C LEU A 227 2.02 -3.72 -4.23
N MET A 228 1.58 -3.37 -5.44
CA MET A 228 0.21 -3.50 -5.93
C MET A 228 -0.14 -4.96 -6.22
N THR A 229 -0.27 -5.78 -5.16
CA THR A 229 -0.57 -7.21 -5.20
C THR A 229 -2.04 -7.48 -5.50
N TYR A 230 -2.55 -6.80 -6.50
CA TYR A 230 -3.88 -6.92 -7.09
C TYR A 230 -3.81 -6.65 -8.59
N ASP A 231 -4.94 -6.67 -9.28
CA ASP A 231 -5.03 -6.58 -10.74
C ASP A 231 -4.21 -7.65 -11.47
N MET A 232 -4.15 -8.84 -10.89
CA MET A 232 -3.52 -10.01 -11.50
C MET A 232 -4.44 -10.67 -12.53
N GLY A 233 -5.77 -10.65 -12.29
CA GLY A 233 -6.82 -10.93 -13.25
C GLY A 233 -7.45 -9.63 -13.73
N THR A 234 -7.14 -9.19 -14.94
CA THR A 234 -7.64 -7.95 -15.54
C THR A 234 -8.17 -8.22 -16.96
N THR A 235 -8.66 -7.17 -17.62
CA THR A 235 -9.04 -7.24 -19.05
C THR A 235 -7.85 -7.53 -20.00
N PHE A 236 -6.63 -7.50 -19.49
CA PHE A 236 -5.42 -7.92 -20.22
C PHE A 236 -5.16 -9.42 -20.08
N SER A 237 -5.87 -10.12 -19.21
CA SER A 237 -5.79 -11.57 -19.04
C SER A 237 -6.66 -12.28 -20.08
N PRO A 238 -6.24 -13.47 -20.57
CA PRO A 238 -7.00 -14.18 -21.59
C PRO A 238 -8.30 -14.80 -21.09
N VAL A 239 -8.45 -14.96 -19.79
CA VAL A 239 -9.60 -15.57 -19.11
C VAL A 239 -10.01 -14.77 -17.88
N ALA A 240 -11.23 -14.96 -17.41
CA ALA A 240 -11.69 -14.50 -16.12
C ALA A 240 -10.90 -15.22 -15.01
N SER A 241 -10.27 -14.46 -14.13
CA SER A 241 -9.42 -15.02 -13.06
C SER A 241 -9.49 -14.17 -11.77
N PHE A 242 -8.80 -14.62 -10.74
CA PHE A 242 -8.75 -13.91 -9.47
C PHE A 242 -8.04 -12.55 -9.58
N ASN A 243 -8.59 -11.55 -8.92
CA ASN A 243 -8.00 -10.20 -8.82
C ASN A 243 -6.67 -10.22 -8.06
N ALA A 244 -6.63 -10.94 -6.91
CA ALA A 244 -5.47 -10.99 -6.03
C ALA A 244 -5.29 -12.39 -5.40
N PRO A 245 -4.98 -13.44 -6.19
CA PRO A 245 -4.78 -14.78 -5.65
C PRO A 245 -3.55 -14.80 -4.72
N LEU A 246 -3.69 -15.38 -3.50
CA LEU A 246 -2.56 -15.45 -2.58
C LEU A 246 -1.44 -16.32 -3.12
N ARG A 247 -1.78 -17.47 -3.73
CA ARG A 247 -0.83 -18.43 -4.29
C ARG A 247 -1.22 -18.83 -5.71
N ALA A 248 -0.24 -19.32 -6.44
CA ALA A 248 -0.46 -19.87 -7.79
C ALA A 248 -1.38 -21.10 -7.74
N VAL A 249 -2.46 -21.07 -8.53
CA VAL A 249 -3.37 -22.19 -8.69
C VAL A 249 -2.96 -23.00 -9.91
N GLU A 250 -2.83 -24.32 -9.78
CA GLU A 250 -2.33 -25.18 -10.85
C GLU A 250 -3.22 -25.15 -12.09
N SER A 251 -4.53 -25.03 -11.91
CA SER A 251 -5.51 -24.94 -13.00
C SER A 251 -5.56 -23.59 -13.71
N ASP A 252 -4.82 -22.56 -13.24
CA ASP A 252 -4.72 -21.27 -13.95
C ASP A 252 -4.02 -21.52 -15.32
N PRO A 253 -4.67 -21.16 -16.44
CA PRO A 253 -4.15 -21.46 -17.80
C PRO A 253 -2.99 -20.56 -18.22
N LEU A 254 -2.54 -19.61 -17.43
CA LEU A 254 -1.33 -18.85 -17.73
C LEU A 254 -0.11 -19.77 -17.89
N ALA A 255 0.80 -19.40 -18.77
CA ALA A 255 2.08 -20.09 -18.90
C ALA A 255 2.78 -20.25 -17.53
N PRO A 256 3.42 -21.41 -17.23
CA PRO A 256 3.93 -21.70 -15.89
C PRO A 256 4.86 -20.61 -15.32
N GLU A 257 5.69 -19.99 -16.14
CA GLU A 257 6.59 -18.91 -15.74
C GLU A 257 5.83 -17.62 -15.37
N LEU A 258 4.70 -17.33 -16.04
CA LEU A 258 3.84 -16.20 -15.68
C LEU A 258 3.03 -16.52 -14.43
N ARG A 259 2.38 -17.70 -14.39
CA ARG A 259 1.58 -18.17 -13.27
C ARG A 259 2.37 -18.18 -11.96
N ARG A 260 3.64 -18.60 -12.00
CA ARG A 260 4.54 -18.58 -10.82
C ARG A 260 4.58 -17.23 -10.15
N TRP A 261 4.55 -16.14 -10.90
CA TRP A 261 4.74 -14.78 -10.39
C TRP A 261 3.46 -13.93 -10.36
N ASN A 262 2.38 -14.39 -11.01
CA ASN A 262 1.11 -13.66 -11.09
C ASN A 262 0.18 -14.01 -9.91
N ASN A 263 0.70 -13.94 -8.72
CA ASN A 263 0.01 -14.12 -7.45
C ASN A 263 0.76 -13.36 -6.36
N VAL A 264 0.12 -13.15 -5.20
CA VAL A 264 0.66 -12.34 -4.11
C VAL A 264 2.01 -12.87 -3.61
N GLU A 265 2.09 -14.17 -3.27
CA GLU A 265 3.31 -14.81 -2.79
C GLU A 265 4.43 -14.75 -3.82
N GLY A 266 4.13 -15.12 -5.07
CA GLY A 266 5.07 -15.07 -6.18
C GLY A 266 5.58 -13.65 -6.46
N ALA A 267 4.71 -12.64 -6.37
CA ALA A 267 5.12 -11.25 -6.55
C ALA A 267 6.09 -10.80 -5.44
N VAL A 268 5.80 -11.11 -4.17
CA VAL A 268 6.71 -10.84 -3.05
C VAL A 268 8.06 -11.53 -3.26
N ASP A 269 8.05 -12.83 -3.56
CA ASP A 269 9.28 -13.60 -3.82
C ASP A 269 10.10 -13.01 -4.97
N TYR A 270 9.43 -12.54 -6.02
CA TYR A 270 10.10 -11.91 -7.14
C TYR A 270 10.85 -10.63 -6.72
N TYR A 271 10.19 -9.73 -5.96
CA TYR A 271 10.83 -8.50 -5.49
C TYR A 271 11.99 -8.78 -4.55
N LEU A 272 11.86 -9.78 -3.66
CA LEU A 272 12.96 -10.23 -2.80
C LEU A 272 14.14 -10.75 -3.63
N GLN A 273 13.88 -11.55 -4.67
CA GLN A 273 14.93 -12.04 -5.60
C GLN A 273 15.59 -10.92 -6.40
N GLN A 274 14.90 -9.81 -6.64
CA GLN A 274 15.46 -8.61 -7.27
C GLN A 274 16.23 -7.71 -6.29
N GLY A 275 16.44 -8.15 -5.05
CA GLY A 275 17.26 -7.44 -4.05
C GLY A 275 16.50 -6.39 -3.22
N VAL A 276 15.17 -6.34 -3.30
CA VAL A 276 14.36 -5.46 -2.43
C VAL A 276 14.20 -6.14 -1.06
N PRO A 277 14.58 -5.51 0.06
CA PRO A 277 14.38 -6.10 1.39
C PRO A 277 12.90 -6.24 1.75
N ALA A 278 12.52 -7.32 2.45
CA ALA A 278 11.15 -7.54 2.93
C ALA A 278 10.64 -6.35 3.77
N SER A 279 11.48 -5.80 4.63
CA SER A 279 11.18 -4.61 5.45
C SER A 279 10.94 -3.31 4.67
N LYS A 280 11.04 -3.35 3.34
CA LYS A 280 10.72 -2.25 2.43
C LYS A 280 9.44 -2.49 1.62
N LEU A 281 8.83 -3.66 1.73
CA LEU A 281 7.62 -4.01 1.00
C LEU A 281 6.37 -3.84 1.87
N VAL A 282 5.37 -3.15 1.35
CA VAL A 282 4.02 -3.05 1.92
C VAL A 282 3.07 -3.73 0.95
N LEU A 283 2.33 -4.73 1.44
CA LEU A 283 1.48 -5.59 0.64
C LEU A 283 0.16 -4.89 0.30
N GLY A 284 -0.20 -4.81 -0.97
CA GLY A 284 -1.45 -4.22 -1.43
C GLY A 284 -2.63 -5.20 -1.37
N VAL A 285 -3.79 -4.71 -0.95
CA VAL A 285 -5.06 -5.43 -0.98
C VAL A 285 -6.15 -4.60 -1.64
N PRO A 286 -6.97 -5.17 -2.53
CA PRO A 286 -8.04 -4.44 -3.21
C PRO A 286 -9.32 -4.46 -2.37
N PHE A 287 -9.94 -3.29 -2.18
CA PHE A 287 -11.28 -3.18 -1.59
C PHE A 287 -12.37 -3.11 -2.68
N TYR A 288 -12.08 -3.69 -3.84
CA TYR A 288 -12.98 -3.73 -5.01
C TYR A 288 -12.92 -5.10 -5.69
N GLY A 289 -13.93 -5.38 -6.52
CA GLY A 289 -13.99 -6.61 -7.31
C GLY A 289 -13.65 -6.41 -8.78
N ARG A 290 -13.23 -7.49 -9.43
CA ARG A 290 -13.11 -7.61 -10.89
C ARG A 290 -14.17 -8.55 -11.42
N GLY A 291 -14.96 -8.08 -12.38
CA GLY A 291 -16.07 -8.84 -12.92
C GLY A 291 -15.99 -9.07 -14.42
N TYR A 292 -16.47 -10.23 -14.85
CA TYR A 292 -16.44 -10.68 -16.25
C TYR A 292 -17.75 -11.33 -16.65
N ARG A 293 -18.17 -11.13 -17.91
CA ARG A 293 -19.23 -11.91 -18.54
C ARG A 293 -18.59 -13.09 -19.28
N VAL A 294 -18.57 -14.24 -18.63
CA VAL A 294 -17.91 -15.43 -19.18
C VAL A 294 -18.75 -16.10 -20.27
N THR A 295 -18.10 -16.77 -21.23
CA THR A 295 -18.76 -17.45 -22.33
C THR A 295 -19.17 -18.88 -21.99
N SER A 296 -18.68 -19.42 -20.89
CA SER A 296 -18.98 -20.77 -20.38
C SER A 296 -19.25 -20.69 -18.86
N ASP A 297 -20.11 -21.58 -18.35
CA ASP A 297 -20.41 -21.77 -16.93
C ASP A 297 -19.57 -22.87 -16.27
N ALA A 298 -18.67 -23.48 -17.01
CA ALA A 298 -17.74 -24.48 -16.46
C ALA A 298 -16.94 -23.88 -15.29
N GLY A 299 -16.82 -24.63 -14.20
CA GLY A 299 -16.11 -24.18 -13.00
C GLY A 299 -16.70 -22.92 -12.36
N ASP A 300 -18.02 -22.67 -12.56
CA ASP A 300 -18.69 -21.44 -12.15
C ASP A 300 -17.93 -20.19 -12.63
N GLY A 301 -17.50 -20.20 -13.90
CA GLY A 301 -16.90 -19.11 -14.62
C GLY A 301 -15.40 -18.89 -14.37
N LEU A 302 -14.80 -19.55 -13.37
CA LEU A 302 -13.37 -19.42 -13.11
C LEU A 302 -12.54 -19.98 -14.28
N TYR A 303 -11.55 -19.20 -14.72
CA TYR A 303 -10.66 -19.47 -15.84
C TYR A 303 -11.38 -19.69 -17.20
N GLN A 304 -12.60 -19.13 -17.33
CA GLN A 304 -13.32 -19.20 -18.60
C GLN A 304 -13.03 -17.97 -19.47
N PRO A 305 -13.04 -18.15 -20.82
CA PRO A 305 -13.05 -17.02 -21.73
C PRO A 305 -14.24 -16.09 -21.46
N TYR A 306 -14.08 -14.81 -21.70
CA TYR A 306 -15.13 -13.81 -21.46
C TYR A 306 -15.38 -12.94 -22.71
N SER A 307 -16.59 -12.41 -22.82
CA SER A 307 -17.01 -11.53 -23.90
C SER A 307 -16.96 -10.05 -23.54
N GLY A 308 -16.78 -9.73 -22.24
CA GLY A 308 -16.72 -8.37 -21.74
C GLY A 308 -16.64 -8.33 -20.22
N THR A 309 -16.59 -7.13 -19.66
CA THR A 309 -16.56 -6.92 -18.21
C THR A 309 -17.97 -6.95 -17.59
N PHE A 310 -18.05 -7.31 -16.33
CA PHE A 310 -19.21 -7.12 -15.46
C PHE A 310 -18.84 -6.07 -14.40
N PRO A 311 -19.71 -5.09 -14.09
CA PRO A 311 -19.43 -4.05 -13.11
C PRO A 311 -19.53 -4.59 -11.68
N ALA A 312 -18.45 -5.17 -11.18
CA ALA A 312 -18.37 -5.70 -9.82
C ALA A 312 -18.46 -4.59 -8.75
N GLY A 313 -17.76 -3.49 -8.98
CA GLY A 313 -17.75 -2.32 -8.10
C GLY A 313 -16.90 -2.46 -6.85
N ASP A 314 -17.10 -1.54 -5.92
CA ASP A 314 -16.50 -1.50 -4.60
C ASP A 314 -17.02 -2.64 -3.72
N TYR A 315 -16.27 -3.03 -2.68
CA TYR A 315 -16.70 -4.08 -1.74
C TYR A 315 -18.07 -3.78 -1.11
N ARG A 316 -18.36 -2.52 -0.75
CA ARG A 316 -19.69 -2.13 -0.24
C ARG A 316 -20.82 -2.48 -1.21
N ASP A 317 -20.59 -2.32 -2.53
CA ASP A 317 -21.59 -2.64 -3.56
C ASP A 317 -21.71 -4.15 -3.74
N ILE A 318 -20.60 -4.88 -3.73
CA ILE A 318 -20.59 -6.34 -3.74
C ILE A 318 -21.37 -6.88 -2.56
N LYS A 319 -21.07 -6.40 -1.34
CA LYS A 319 -21.76 -6.82 -0.10
C LYS A 319 -23.26 -6.54 -0.17
N ARG A 320 -23.65 -5.34 -0.60
CA ARG A 320 -25.03 -4.90 -0.63
C ARG A 320 -25.86 -5.55 -1.74
N LYS A 321 -25.28 -5.70 -2.95
CA LYS A 321 -26.02 -6.05 -4.16
C LYS A 321 -25.85 -7.51 -4.58
N LEU A 322 -24.70 -8.13 -4.28
CA LEU A 322 -24.37 -9.45 -4.80
C LEU A 322 -24.41 -10.53 -3.70
N LEU A 323 -23.79 -10.30 -2.55
CA LEU A 323 -23.71 -11.32 -1.47
C LEU A 323 -25.04 -11.63 -0.82
N GLY A 324 -26.00 -10.69 -0.83
CA GLY A 324 -27.35 -10.88 -0.31
C GLY A 324 -28.35 -11.47 -1.31
N ASP A 325 -27.98 -11.60 -2.58
CA ASP A 325 -28.86 -12.12 -3.64
C ASP A 325 -28.62 -13.63 -3.83
N PRO A 326 -29.64 -14.50 -3.59
CA PRO A 326 -29.51 -15.95 -3.70
C PRO A 326 -29.25 -16.46 -5.13
N GLN A 327 -29.34 -15.62 -6.14
CA GLN A 327 -28.99 -15.97 -7.51
C GLN A 327 -27.47 -16.06 -7.72
N TRP A 328 -26.68 -15.46 -6.81
CA TRP A 328 -25.23 -15.55 -6.83
C TRP A 328 -24.74 -16.74 -6.01
N ARG A 329 -23.96 -17.63 -6.63
CA ARG A 329 -23.24 -18.70 -5.97
C ARG A 329 -21.96 -18.15 -5.38
N GLN A 330 -21.72 -18.43 -4.09
CA GLN A 330 -20.52 -17.99 -3.39
C GLN A 330 -19.51 -19.15 -3.31
N HIS A 331 -18.28 -18.88 -3.64
CA HIS A 331 -17.19 -19.84 -3.68
C HIS A 331 -15.97 -19.36 -2.92
N TRP A 332 -15.10 -20.31 -2.58
CA TRP A 332 -13.81 -20.06 -1.95
C TRP A 332 -12.77 -21.00 -2.55
N ASP A 333 -11.65 -20.45 -3.04
CA ASP A 333 -10.52 -21.25 -3.49
C ASP A 333 -9.52 -21.43 -2.32
N PRO A 334 -9.21 -22.68 -1.92
CA PRO A 334 -8.34 -22.95 -0.77
C PRO A 334 -6.84 -22.69 -1.07
N VAL A 335 -6.42 -22.59 -2.33
CA VAL A 335 -5.04 -22.29 -2.73
C VAL A 335 -4.86 -20.79 -2.92
N ALA A 336 -5.71 -20.18 -3.76
CA ALA A 336 -5.73 -18.74 -3.95
C ALA A 336 -6.12 -17.97 -2.70
N GLN A 337 -6.78 -18.62 -1.72
CA GLN A 337 -7.31 -18.00 -0.50
C GLN A 337 -8.16 -16.77 -0.81
N THR A 338 -9.00 -16.89 -1.86
CA THR A 338 -9.78 -15.79 -2.45
C THR A 338 -11.21 -16.25 -2.68
N PRO A 339 -12.22 -15.44 -2.31
CA PRO A 339 -13.61 -15.69 -2.65
C PRO A 339 -13.92 -15.26 -4.09
N TRP A 340 -14.91 -15.91 -4.70
CA TRP A 340 -15.54 -15.40 -5.93
C TRP A 340 -17.03 -15.68 -5.94
N LEU A 341 -17.74 -14.94 -6.80
CA LEU A 341 -19.17 -15.08 -7.04
C LEU A 341 -19.41 -15.47 -8.48
N PHE A 342 -20.44 -16.29 -8.68
CA PHE A 342 -20.94 -16.63 -10.01
C PHE A 342 -22.46 -16.50 -10.10
N HIS A 343 -22.93 -15.80 -11.12
CA HIS A 343 -24.35 -15.70 -11.46
C HIS A 343 -24.67 -16.51 -12.73
N PRO A 344 -25.31 -17.71 -12.64
CA PRO A 344 -25.47 -18.62 -13.76
C PRO A 344 -26.22 -18.04 -14.95
N LYS A 345 -27.35 -17.34 -14.68
CA LYS A 345 -28.19 -16.77 -15.73
C LYS A 345 -27.49 -15.65 -16.51
N GLU A 346 -26.74 -14.79 -15.83
CA GLU A 346 -25.98 -13.70 -16.45
C GLU A 346 -24.61 -14.12 -16.93
N ARG A 347 -24.17 -15.34 -16.57
CA ARG A 347 -22.77 -15.80 -16.75
C ARG A 347 -21.78 -14.77 -16.24
N ALA A 348 -22.09 -14.17 -15.09
CA ALA A 348 -21.24 -13.16 -14.47
C ALA A 348 -20.36 -13.82 -13.40
N PHE A 349 -19.05 -13.67 -13.57
CA PHE A 349 -18.02 -14.04 -12.61
C PHE A 349 -17.52 -12.76 -11.91
N VAL A 350 -17.33 -12.80 -10.59
CA VAL A 350 -16.77 -11.69 -9.83
C VAL A 350 -15.74 -12.21 -8.83
N SER A 351 -14.47 -11.83 -9.00
CA SER A 351 -13.42 -12.01 -7.99
C SER A 351 -13.40 -10.79 -7.07
N TYR A 352 -13.33 -10.99 -5.77
CA TYR A 352 -13.30 -9.93 -4.77
C TYR A 352 -12.53 -10.37 -3.52
N GLU A 353 -12.40 -9.50 -2.54
CA GLU A 353 -11.88 -9.83 -1.21
C GLU A 353 -12.98 -9.68 -0.15
N ASP A 354 -12.90 -10.50 0.90
CA ASP A 354 -13.74 -10.44 2.09
C ASP A 354 -12.89 -10.30 3.36
N PRO A 355 -13.47 -10.07 4.55
CA PRO A 355 -12.69 -9.95 5.78
C PRO A 355 -11.77 -11.16 6.05
N LYS A 356 -12.21 -12.38 5.68
CA LYS A 356 -11.39 -13.59 5.84
C LYS A 356 -10.15 -13.57 4.98
N SER A 357 -10.31 -13.25 3.69
CA SER A 357 -9.19 -13.20 2.76
C SER A 357 -8.22 -12.05 3.08
N ILE A 358 -8.73 -10.90 3.50
CA ILE A 358 -7.92 -9.74 3.94
C ILE A 358 -7.08 -10.10 5.19
N ALA A 359 -7.69 -10.71 6.21
CA ALA A 359 -6.96 -11.16 7.41
C ALA A 359 -5.84 -12.15 7.07
N ILE A 360 -6.09 -13.08 6.14
CA ILE A 360 -5.04 -14.01 5.65
C ILE A 360 -3.88 -13.27 5.00
N ARG A 361 -4.13 -12.23 4.20
CA ARG A 361 -3.08 -11.42 3.55
C ARG A 361 -2.30 -10.58 4.55
N ALA A 362 -2.97 -10.00 5.54
CA ALA A 362 -2.33 -9.27 6.62
C ALA A 362 -1.42 -10.19 7.46
N ARG A 363 -1.88 -11.41 7.75
CA ARG A 363 -1.06 -12.44 8.41
C ARG A 363 0.12 -12.87 7.55
N PHE A 364 -0.09 -13.13 6.26
CA PHE A 364 0.98 -13.45 5.32
C PHE A 364 2.06 -12.35 5.30
N ALA A 365 1.66 -11.07 5.30
CA ALA A 365 2.62 -9.97 5.34
C ALA A 365 3.49 -10.02 6.62
N ARG A 366 2.90 -10.36 7.77
CA ARG A 366 3.66 -10.55 9.02
C ARG A 366 4.59 -11.74 8.97
N GLU A 367 4.11 -12.90 8.52
CA GLU A 367 4.88 -14.15 8.42
C GLU A 367 6.08 -14.02 7.47
N ARG A 368 6.01 -13.07 6.53
CA ARG A 368 7.07 -12.77 5.55
C ARG A 368 7.91 -11.57 5.92
N ASP A 369 7.79 -11.04 7.14
CA ASP A 369 8.51 -9.86 7.65
C ASP A 369 8.39 -8.63 6.76
N LEU A 370 7.24 -8.48 6.05
CA LEU A 370 6.96 -7.29 5.28
C LEU A 370 6.67 -6.10 6.21
N LEU A 371 6.90 -4.88 5.72
CA LEU A 371 6.70 -3.66 6.50
C LEU A 371 5.23 -3.44 6.91
N GLY A 372 4.28 -3.99 6.15
CA GLY A 372 2.85 -3.86 6.47
C GLY A 372 1.95 -4.17 5.29
N VAL A 373 0.76 -3.59 5.33
CA VAL A 373 -0.29 -3.75 4.32
C VAL A 373 -0.87 -2.40 3.93
N PHE A 374 -1.39 -2.28 2.71
CA PHE A 374 -2.15 -1.11 2.28
C PHE A 374 -3.34 -1.49 1.41
N THR A 375 -4.32 -0.63 1.30
CA THR A 375 -5.48 -0.84 0.43
C THR A 375 -5.59 0.16 -0.71
N TRP A 376 -6.01 -0.30 -1.88
CA TRP A 376 -6.69 0.44 -2.92
C TRP A 376 -8.17 0.07 -2.88
N GLU A 377 -9.14 0.87 -2.45
CA GLU A 377 -8.98 2.19 -1.87
C GLU A 377 -9.91 2.29 -0.64
N LEU A 378 -9.58 3.17 0.29
CA LEU A 378 -10.23 3.26 1.60
C LEU A 378 -11.75 3.41 1.52
N THR A 379 -12.22 4.25 0.55
CA THR A 379 -13.64 4.60 0.46
C THR A 379 -14.49 3.50 -0.19
N ALA A 380 -13.86 2.39 -0.62
CA ALA A 380 -14.54 1.24 -1.21
C ALA A 380 -15.01 0.21 -0.16
N ASP A 381 -14.58 0.34 1.10
CA ASP A 381 -15.04 -0.52 2.20
C ASP A 381 -16.53 -0.31 2.51
N ASP A 382 -17.12 -1.24 3.23
CA ASP A 382 -18.49 -1.10 3.73
C ASP A 382 -18.60 -0.02 4.83
N GLU A 383 -19.82 0.30 5.24
CA GLU A 383 -20.08 1.34 6.24
C GLU A 383 -19.49 0.99 7.62
N GLN A 384 -19.29 -0.29 7.93
CA GLN A 384 -18.71 -0.79 9.16
C GLN A 384 -17.17 -0.80 9.13
N GLY A 385 -16.56 -0.62 7.94
CA GLY A 385 -15.12 -0.71 7.78
C GLY A 385 -14.58 -2.14 7.95
N SER A 386 -15.36 -3.14 7.49
CA SER A 386 -15.08 -4.56 7.77
C SER A 386 -13.76 -5.04 7.19
N LEU A 387 -13.39 -4.57 5.99
CA LEU A 387 -12.11 -4.94 5.37
C LEU A 387 -10.93 -4.25 6.06
N LEU A 388 -11.07 -2.96 6.40
CA LEU A 388 -10.03 -2.22 7.12
C LEU A 388 -9.82 -2.82 8.52
N GLU A 389 -10.89 -3.22 9.22
CA GLU A 389 -10.78 -3.89 10.51
C GLU A 389 -9.98 -5.19 10.40
N ALA A 390 -10.32 -6.03 9.42
CA ALA A 390 -9.59 -7.28 9.15
C ALA A 390 -8.12 -7.04 8.74
N MET A 391 -7.83 -5.93 8.07
CA MET A 391 -6.49 -5.55 7.65
C MET A 391 -5.62 -5.04 8.82
N ALA A 392 -6.22 -4.26 9.73
CA ALA A 392 -5.53 -3.61 10.84
C ALA A 392 -5.47 -4.46 12.12
N GLY A 393 -6.42 -5.39 12.29
CA GLY A 393 -6.59 -6.19 13.49
C GLY A 393 -5.67 -7.39 13.62
N GLU A 394 -4.92 -7.71 12.58
CA GLU A 394 -4.01 -8.86 12.53
C GLU A 394 -2.56 -8.51 12.97
#